data_972395325833b1a82d2a57f9a5975701
#
_entry.id   972395325833b1a82d2a57f9a5975701
#
_cell.length_a   1.000
_cell.length_b   1.000
_cell.length_c   1.000
_cell.angle_alpha   90.00
_cell.angle_beta   90.00
_cell.angle_gamma   90.00
#
_symmetry.space_group_name_H-M   'P 1'
#
loop_
_entity.id
_entity.type
_entity.pdbx_description
1 polymer ?
#
loop_
_entity_poly.entity_id
_entity_poly.type
_entity_poly.pdbx_seq_one_letter_code
_entity_poly.pdbx_strand_id
1 'polypeptide(L)'
;MRKTRLTFIAALACIMMLGCTHQPQTTIEKIDCLKKQVVVDADALQTIANQDFVKLQKDFHYCDSLLQYLDAKVVEASFEHLNLTQAYLLQFKEVKPVMEKKMDYVVEQLGNLKSDAESHYLSDSLVLVYLDTETKVADTLHAQVEYFKDSFSKCQASLDQLKKSKK
;
A
#
# COMPACT_ATOMS: atom_id res chain seq x y z
N MET A 1 -16.62 43.52 12.93
CA MET A 1 -15.83 42.27 13.18
C MET A 1 -16.08 41.28 12.06
N ARG A 2 -15.44 41.40 10.90
CA ARG A 2 -15.66 40.52 9.72
C ARG A 2 -14.44 40.50 8.77
N LYS A 3 -13.20 40.45 9.30
CA LYS A 3 -11.96 40.45 8.47
C LYS A 3 -10.94 39.38 8.79
N THR A 4 -11.22 38.43 9.67
CA THR A 4 -10.23 37.37 10.09
C THR A 4 -10.47 35.98 9.54
N ARG A 5 -11.48 35.75 8.67
CA ARG A 5 -11.75 34.41 8.11
C ARG A 5 -11.20 34.14 6.70
N LEU A 6 -10.66 35.16 6.03
CA LEU A 6 -10.18 35.00 4.65
C LEU A 6 -8.69 34.62 4.55
N THR A 7 -7.91 34.80 5.61
CA THR A 7 -6.47 34.53 5.59
C THR A 7 -6.10 33.06 5.90
N PHE A 8 -7.02 32.27 6.46
CA PHE A 8 -6.75 30.86 6.77
C PHE A 8 -6.95 29.92 5.57
N ILE A 9 -7.76 30.30 4.56
CA ILE A 9 -8.00 29.46 3.38
C ILE A 9 -6.85 29.56 2.38
N ALA A 10 -6.15 30.69 2.33
CA ALA A 10 -4.99 30.89 1.44
C ALA A 10 -3.74 30.12 1.89
N ALA A 11 -3.57 29.87 3.20
CA ALA A 11 -2.43 29.13 3.74
C ALA A 11 -2.54 27.59 3.53
N LEU A 12 -3.77 27.07 3.47
CA LEU A 12 -3.99 25.63 3.24
C LEU A 12 -3.82 25.20 1.78
N ALA A 13 -3.98 26.14 0.83
CA ALA A 13 -3.79 25.87 -0.60
C ALA A 13 -2.30 25.77 -1.00
N CYS A 14 -1.37 26.37 -0.24
CA CYS A 14 0.06 26.32 -0.54
C CYS A 14 0.76 25.02 -0.10
N ILE A 15 0.16 24.22 0.79
CA ILE A 15 0.77 22.98 1.30
C ILE A 15 0.55 21.79 0.33
N MET A 16 -0.42 21.88 -0.56
CA MET A 16 -0.70 20.84 -1.57
C MET A 16 0.21 20.91 -2.81
N MET A 17 1.10 21.91 -2.93
CA MET A 17 1.97 22.12 -4.10
C MET A 17 3.42 21.62 -3.91
N LEU A 18 3.73 20.94 -2.80
CA LEU A 18 5.06 20.37 -2.57
C LEU A 18 5.15 18.86 -2.89
N GLY A 19 4.13 18.30 -3.55
CA GLY A 19 4.26 17.01 -4.22
C GLY A 19 5.12 17.22 -5.46
N CYS A 20 6.27 16.57 -5.53
CA CYS A 20 7.24 16.56 -6.61
C CYS A 20 6.62 16.63 -8.01
N THR A 21 6.41 17.84 -8.54
CA THR A 21 6.08 18.07 -9.96
C THR A 21 7.35 18.23 -10.80
N HIS A 22 8.43 17.53 -10.43
CA HIS A 22 9.55 17.38 -11.35
C HIS A 22 9.20 16.23 -12.28
N GLN A 23 8.58 16.54 -13.43
CA GLN A 23 8.47 15.53 -14.49
C GLN A 23 9.89 15.13 -14.88
N PRO A 24 10.22 13.83 -14.83
CA PRO A 24 11.56 13.37 -15.21
C PRO A 24 11.85 13.81 -16.63
N GLN A 25 12.95 14.57 -16.82
CA GLN A 25 13.32 15.13 -18.12
C GLN A 25 13.99 14.10 -19.02
N THR A 26 14.66 13.14 -18.41
CA THR A 26 15.41 12.09 -19.14
C THR A 26 14.86 10.70 -18.84
N THR A 27 15.18 9.74 -19.71
CA THR A 27 14.82 8.32 -19.51
C THR A 27 15.47 7.76 -18.25
N ILE A 28 16.70 8.17 -17.93
CA ILE A 28 17.42 7.78 -16.72
C ILE A 28 16.68 8.25 -15.45
N GLU A 29 16.23 9.51 -15.44
CA GLU A 29 15.44 10.04 -14.31
C GLU A 29 14.12 9.30 -14.11
N LYS A 30 13.46 8.86 -15.21
CA LYS A 30 12.24 8.03 -15.14
C LYS A 30 12.53 6.67 -14.51
N ILE A 31 13.63 6.01 -14.90
CA ILE A 31 14.06 4.73 -14.33
C ILE A 31 14.33 4.89 -12.83
N ASP A 32 15.07 5.93 -12.42
CA ASP A 32 15.38 6.19 -11.01
C ASP A 32 14.12 6.51 -10.19
N CYS A 33 13.19 7.26 -10.75
CA CYS A 33 11.92 7.57 -10.12
C CYS A 33 11.07 6.31 -9.88
N LEU A 34 10.94 5.46 -10.92
CA LEU A 34 10.20 4.20 -10.82
C LEU A 34 10.86 3.25 -9.82
N LYS A 35 12.19 3.11 -9.86
CA LYS A 35 12.94 2.29 -8.89
C LYS A 35 12.70 2.75 -7.46
N LYS A 36 12.74 4.06 -7.22
CA LYS A 36 12.45 4.63 -5.90
C LYS A 36 11.02 4.34 -5.45
N GLN A 37 10.05 4.41 -6.35
CA GLN A 37 8.65 4.07 -6.06
C GLN A 37 8.52 2.61 -5.59
N VAL A 38 9.12 1.66 -6.30
CA VAL A 38 9.07 0.23 -5.93
C VAL A 38 9.73 -0.01 -4.57
N VAL A 39 10.82 0.68 -4.24
CA VAL A 39 11.45 0.60 -2.90
C VAL A 39 10.53 1.13 -1.82
N VAL A 40 9.84 2.26 -2.05
CA VAL A 40 8.85 2.82 -1.11
C VAL A 40 7.68 1.84 -0.90
N ASP A 41 7.21 1.19 -1.96
CA ASP A 41 6.15 0.18 -1.87
C ASP A 41 6.61 -1.08 -1.11
N ALA A 42 7.86 -1.50 -1.27
CA ALA A 42 8.45 -2.59 -0.49
C ALA A 42 8.52 -2.25 1.00
N ASP A 43 8.95 -1.04 1.36
CA ASP A 43 8.97 -0.56 2.76
C ASP A 43 7.55 -0.48 3.34
N ALA A 44 6.58 -0.02 2.55
CA ALA A 44 5.17 0.00 2.94
C ALA A 44 4.63 -1.42 3.19
N LEU A 45 4.95 -2.38 2.32
CA LEU A 45 4.57 -3.78 2.49
C LEU A 45 5.17 -4.39 3.77
N GLN A 46 6.42 -4.07 4.11
CA GLN A 46 7.05 -4.48 5.37
C GLN A 46 6.38 -3.84 6.58
N THR A 47 5.98 -2.57 6.48
CA THR A 47 5.24 -1.88 7.55
C THR A 47 3.90 -2.56 7.79
N ILE A 48 3.14 -2.86 6.74
CA ILE A 48 1.89 -3.64 6.82
C ILE A 48 2.14 -4.98 7.52
N ALA A 49 3.19 -5.70 7.12
CA ALA A 49 3.49 -7.02 7.66
C ALA A 49 3.87 -6.99 9.16
N ASN A 50 4.66 -6.02 9.58
CA ASN A 50 5.23 -5.97 10.92
C ASN A 50 4.31 -5.28 11.94
N GLN A 51 3.43 -4.39 11.49
CA GLN A 51 2.56 -3.58 12.37
C GLN A 51 1.09 -3.95 12.16
N ASP A 52 0.55 -3.71 10.99
CA ASP A 52 -0.88 -3.81 10.73
C ASP A 52 -1.36 -5.26 10.75
N PHE A 53 -0.64 -6.17 10.12
CA PHE A 53 -0.96 -7.60 10.11
C PHE A 53 -0.92 -8.20 11.52
N VAL A 54 0.15 -7.93 12.27
CA VAL A 54 0.32 -8.47 13.63
C VAL A 54 -0.76 -7.93 14.57
N LYS A 55 -1.08 -6.64 14.46
CA LYS A 55 -2.16 -6.02 15.23
C LYS A 55 -3.52 -6.60 14.87
N LEU A 56 -3.82 -6.67 13.57
CA LEU A 56 -5.10 -7.19 13.08
C LEU A 56 -5.30 -8.66 13.49
N GLN A 57 -4.25 -9.48 13.42
CA GLN A 57 -4.28 -10.87 13.84
C GLN A 57 -4.60 -11.02 15.36
N LYS A 58 -3.96 -10.22 16.19
CA LYS A 58 -4.23 -10.20 17.65
C LYS A 58 -5.68 -9.77 17.93
N ASP A 59 -6.12 -8.72 17.28
CA ASP A 59 -7.47 -8.18 17.45
C ASP A 59 -8.54 -9.16 16.94
N PHE A 60 -8.26 -9.86 15.84
CA PHE A 60 -9.12 -10.92 15.32
C PHE A 60 -9.29 -12.05 16.35
N HIS A 61 -8.21 -12.61 16.88
CA HIS A 61 -8.28 -13.67 17.89
C HIS A 61 -9.00 -13.23 19.17
N TYR A 62 -8.79 -11.97 19.57
CA TYR A 62 -9.53 -11.42 20.71
C TYR A 62 -11.02 -11.33 20.42
N CYS A 63 -11.43 -10.80 19.27
CA CYS A 63 -12.84 -10.69 18.89
C CYS A 63 -13.50 -12.07 18.71
N ASP A 64 -12.79 -13.04 18.11
CA ASP A 64 -13.25 -14.42 17.97
C ASP A 64 -13.52 -15.05 19.35
N SER A 65 -12.63 -14.85 20.31
CA SER A 65 -12.83 -15.34 21.69
C SER A 65 -13.98 -14.66 22.44
N LEU A 66 -14.39 -13.46 22.03
CA LEU A 66 -15.52 -12.78 22.64
C LEU A 66 -16.88 -13.33 22.20
N LEU A 67 -16.97 -13.95 21.04
CA LEU A 67 -18.25 -14.42 20.47
C LEU A 67 -19.03 -15.32 21.44
N GLN A 68 -18.34 -16.12 22.24
CA GLN A 68 -18.96 -17.00 23.23
C GLN A 68 -19.67 -16.26 24.40
N TYR A 69 -19.43 -14.95 24.53
CA TYR A 69 -19.99 -14.13 25.59
C TYR A 69 -21.00 -13.08 25.08
N LEU A 70 -21.32 -13.10 23.78
CA LEU A 70 -22.23 -12.15 23.15
C LEU A 70 -23.59 -12.77 22.85
N ASP A 71 -24.60 -11.93 22.75
CA ASP A 71 -25.95 -12.35 22.32
C ASP A 71 -25.93 -12.89 20.90
N ALA A 72 -26.79 -13.89 20.62
CA ALA A 72 -26.87 -14.58 19.33
C ALA A 72 -27.01 -13.62 18.13
N LYS A 73 -27.77 -12.54 18.26
CA LYS A 73 -27.93 -11.52 17.20
C LYS A 73 -26.65 -10.75 16.90
N VAL A 74 -25.86 -10.43 17.96
CA VAL A 74 -24.56 -9.76 17.81
C VAL A 74 -23.56 -10.73 17.19
N VAL A 75 -23.58 -11.99 17.59
CA VAL A 75 -22.74 -13.05 17.02
C VAL A 75 -22.99 -13.17 15.52
N GLU A 76 -24.26 -13.29 15.09
CA GLU A 76 -24.64 -13.41 13.67
C GLU A 76 -24.13 -12.21 12.84
N ALA A 77 -24.35 -10.98 13.31
CA ALA A 77 -23.86 -9.78 12.64
C ALA A 77 -22.33 -9.69 12.59
N SER A 78 -21.63 -10.34 13.53
CA SER A 78 -20.17 -10.32 13.64
C SER A 78 -19.49 -11.33 12.74
N PHE A 79 -20.15 -12.42 12.39
CA PHE A 79 -19.57 -13.51 11.59
C PHE A 79 -19.04 -13.04 10.24
N GLU A 80 -19.78 -12.18 9.55
CA GLU A 80 -19.37 -11.66 8.24
C GLU A 80 -18.04 -10.89 8.34
N HIS A 81 -17.93 -10.01 9.33
CA HIS A 81 -16.72 -9.21 9.57
C HIS A 81 -15.52 -10.07 9.96
N LEU A 82 -15.71 -11.08 10.80
CA LEU A 82 -14.64 -11.99 11.20
C LEU A 82 -14.19 -12.87 10.03
N ASN A 83 -15.11 -13.42 9.25
CA ASN A 83 -14.79 -14.23 8.08
C ASN A 83 -14.02 -13.40 7.03
N LEU A 84 -14.45 -12.17 6.79
CA LEU A 84 -13.76 -11.26 5.87
C LEU A 84 -12.35 -10.93 6.37
N THR A 85 -12.20 -10.64 7.67
CA THR A 85 -10.89 -10.38 8.28
C THR A 85 -9.96 -11.60 8.16
N GLN A 86 -10.47 -12.79 8.44
CA GLN A 86 -9.71 -14.04 8.29
C GLN A 86 -9.26 -14.25 6.85
N ALA A 87 -10.15 -14.01 5.87
CA ALA A 87 -9.82 -14.14 4.46
C ALA A 87 -8.67 -13.20 4.05
N TYR A 88 -8.69 -11.93 4.48
CA TYR A 88 -7.61 -10.97 4.21
C TYR A 88 -6.30 -11.36 4.89
N LEU A 89 -6.34 -11.86 6.12
CA LEU A 89 -5.14 -12.33 6.82
C LEU A 89 -4.49 -13.50 6.08
N LEU A 90 -5.28 -14.47 5.61
CA LEU A 90 -4.78 -15.62 4.84
C LEU A 90 -4.24 -15.17 3.48
N GLN A 91 -4.99 -14.35 2.75
CA GLN A 91 -4.56 -13.83 1.45
C GLN A 91 -3.25 -13.06 1.56
N PHE A 92 -3.10 -12.18 2.54
CA PHE A 92 -1.86 -11.41 2.74
C PHE A 92 -0.67 -12.33 3.02
N LYS A 93 -0.85 -13.34 3.88
CA LYS A 93 0.21 -14.31 4.21
C LYS A 93 0.72 -15.06 2.98
N GLU A 94 -0.18 -15.39 2.04
CA GLU A 94 0.18 -16.10 0.81
C GLU A 94 0.80 -15.16 -0.24
N VAL A 95 0.26 -13.96 -0.39
CA VAL A 95 0.63 -13.05 -1.48
C VAL A 95 1.89 -12.25 -1.15
N LYS A 96 2.10 -11.87 0.12
CA LYS A 96 3.26 -11.07 0.57
C LYS A 96 4.60 -11.58 0.04
N PRO A 97 5.00 -12.85 0.24
CA PRO A 97 6.30 -13.33 -0.22
C PRO A 97 6.45 -13.32 -1.75
N VAL A 98 5.35 -13.41 -2.47
CA VAL A 98 5.34 -13.30 -3.95
C VAL A 98 5.56 -11.85 -4.38
N MET A 99 4.91 -10.91 -3.69
CA MET A 99 5.09 -9.47 -3.94
C MET A 99 6.53 -9.04 -3.66
N GLU A 100 7.12 -9.45 -2.54
CA GLU A 100 8.50 -9.14 -2.18
C GLU A 100 9.47 -9.58 -3.29
N LYS A 101 9.38 -10.83 -3.71
CA LYS A 101 10.23 -11.36 -4.80
C LYS A 101 10.05 -10.60 -6.11
N LYS A 102 8.82 -10.18 -6.43
CA LYS A 102 8.56 -9.38 -7.64
C LYS A 102 9.13 -7.98 -7.52
N MET A 103 9.02 -7.34 -6.35
CA MET A 103 9.60 -6.02 -6.11
C MET A 103 11.12 -6.06 -6.23
N ASP A 104 11.78 -7.04 -5.61
CA ASP A 104 13.22 -7.24 -5.72
C ASP A 104 13.64 -7.42 -7.19
N TYR A 105 12.91 -8.24 -7.94
CA TYR A 105 13.15 -8.45 -9.36
C TYR A 105 13.02 -7.16 -10.18
N VAL A 106 11.95 -6.38 -9.97
CA VAL A 106 11.75 -5.10 -10.68
C VAL A 106 12.88 -4.10 -10.34
N VAL A 107 13.30 -4.02 -9.08
CA VAL A 107 14.42 -3.17 -8.66
C VAL A 107 15.71 -3.56 -9.36
N GLU A 108 15.98 -4.86 -9.51
CA GLU A 108 17.15 -5.39 -10.25
C GLU A 108 17.04 -5.06 -11.74
N GLN A 109 15.89 -5.34 -12.39
CA GLN A 109 15.68 -5.05 -13.80
C GLN A 109 15.82 -3.56 -14.13
N LEU A 110 15.28 -2.68 -13.30
CA LEU A 110 15.45 -1.24 -13.44
C LEU A 110 16.92 -0.81 -13.26
N GLY A 111 17.68 -1.46 -12.37
CA GLY A 111 19.10 -1.25 -12.23
C GLY A 111 19.89 -1.63 -13.52
N ASN A 112 19.58 -2.79 -14.09
CA ASN A 112 20.18 -3.27 -15.33
C ASN A 112 19.81 -2.35 -16.50
N LEU A 113 18.53 -2.00 -16.65
CA LEU A 113 18.03 -1.11 -17.69
C LEU A 113 18.71 0.27 -17.64
N LYS A 114 18.96 0.80 -16.43
CA LYS A 114 19.71 2.04 -16.25
C LYS A 114 21.12 1.91 -16.78
N SER A 115 21.85 0.86 -16.39
CA SER A 115 23.22 0.60 -16.83
C SER A 115 23.31 0.45 -18.36
N ASP A 116 22.36 -0.26 -18.97
CA ASP A 116 22.29 -0.46 -20.41
C ASP A 116 22.01 0.84 -21.16
N ALA A 117 21.16 1.70 -20.60
CA ALA A 117 20.87 3.03 -21.14
C ALA A 117 22.08 3.97 -21.03
N GLU A 118 22.78 4.00 -19.87
CA GLU A 118 23.97 4.84 -19.64
C GLU A 118 25.15 4.42 -20.52
N SER A 119 25.31 3.13 -20.77
CA SER A 119 26.38 2.58 -21.63
C SER A 119 26.04 2.59 -23.12
N HIS A 120 24.85 3.03 -23.50
CA HIS A 120 24.31 2.94 -24.85
C HIS A 120 24.32 1.51 -25.45
N TYR A 121 24.23 0.50 -24.57
CA TYR A 121 24.15 -0.90 -24.99
C TYR A 121 22.81 -1.21 -25.70
N LEU A 122 21.72 -0.61 -25.20
CA LEU A 122 20.41 -0.64 -25.84
C LEU A 122 20.11 0.67 -26.56
N SER A 123 19.36 0.61 -27.65
CA SER A 123 18.83 1.81 -28.29
C SER A 123 17.76 2.47 -27.39
N ASP A 124 17.63 3.81 -27.48
CA ASP A 124 16.66 4.57 -26.69
C ASP A 124 15.23 4.02 -26.84
N SER A 125 14.86 3.57 -28.03
CA SER A 125 13.55 2.98 -28.30
C SER A 125 13.33 1.67 -27.52
N LEU A 126 14.34 0.82 -27.42
CA LEU A 126 14.27 -0.42 -26.63
C LEU A 126 14.23 -0.13 -25.13
N VAL A 127 15.02 0.82 -24.65
CA VAL A 127 14.96 1.26 -23.25
C VAL A 127 13.55 1.72 -22.87
N LEU A 128 12.89 2.49 -23.73
CA LEU A 128 11.51 2.94 -23.49
C LEU A 128 10.51 1.79 -23.46
N VAL A 129 10.66 0.78 -24.32
CA VAL A 129 9.78 -0.41 -24.34
C VAL A 129 9.94 -1.22 -23.04
N TYR A 130 11.18 -1.45 -22.59
CA TYR A 130 11.42 -2.15 -21.32
C TYR A 130 10.92 -1.35 -20.12
N LEU A 131 11.18 -0.03 -20.11
CA LEU A 131 10.68 0.84 -19.03
C LEU A 131 9.14 0.84 -18.94
N ASP A 132 8.42 0.85 -20.08
CA ASP A 132 6.96 0.73 -20.09
C ASP A 132 6.49 -0.61 -19.49
N THR A 133 7.21 -1.68 -19.78
CA THR A 133 6.91 -3.01 -19.23
C THR A 133 7.10 -3.02 -17.70
N GLU A 134 8.24 -2.53 -17.20
CA GLU A 134 8.52 -2.47 -15.77
C GLU A 134 7.57 -1.51 -15.04
N THR A 135 7.16 -0.41 -15.69
CA THR A 135 6.16 0.52 -15.15
C THR A 135 4.83 -0.19 -14.88
N LYS A 136 4.32 -0.96 -15.82
CA LYS A 136 3.07 -1.72 -15.66
C LYS A 136 3.14 -2.72 -14.50
N VAL A 137 4.29 -3.38 -14.34
CA VAL A 137 4.50 -4.30 -13.21
C VAL A 137 4.54 -3.54 -11.89
N ALA A 138 5.28 -2.42 -11.83
CA ALA A 138 5.37 -1.58 -10.64
C ALA A 138 4.00 -1.00 -10.23
N ASP A 139 3.21 -0.50 -11.19
CA ASP A 139 1.85 0.01 -10.94
C ASP A 139 0.93 -1.08 -10.37
N THR A 140 1.07 -2.31 -10.87
CA THR A 140 0.31 -3.46 -10.34
C THR A 140 0.70 -3.77 -8.89
N LEU A 141 2.00 -3.74 -8.57
CA LEU A 141 2.50 -3.97 -7.22
C LEU A 141 2.06 -2.85 -6.28
N HIS A 142 2.14 -1.59 -6.72
CA HIS A 142 1.65 -0.44 -5.97
C HIS A 142 0.15 -0.59 -5.62
N ALA A 143 -0.68 -0.91 -6.62
CA ALA A 143 -2.12 -1.14 -6.41
C ALA A 143 -2.40 -2.27 -5.40
N GLN A 144 -1.58 -3.33 -5.38
CA GLN A 144 -1.71 -4.42 -4.42
C GLN A 144 -1.34 -3.97 -2.99
N VAL A 145 -0.28 -3.15 -2.82
CA VAL A 145 0.08 -2.58 -1.51
C VAL A 145 -1.06 -1.72 -0.97
N GLU A 146 -1.59 -0.81 -1.78
CA GLU A 146 -2.70 0.07 -1.38
C GLU A 146 -3.98 -0.74 -1.07
N TYR A 147 -4.26 -1.80 -1.83
CA TYR A 147 -5.36 -2.71 -1.54
C TYR A 147 -5.25 -3.35 -0.14
N PHE A 148 -4.07 -3.83 0.26
CA PHE A 148 -3.89 -4.42 1.59
C PHE A 148 -3.96 -3.38 2.71
N LYS A 149 -3.41 -2.17 2.51
CA LYS A 149 -3.54 -1.05 3.46
C LYS A 149 -5.01 -0.72 3.73
N ASP A 150 -5.79 -0.55 2.67
CA ASP A 150 -7.21 -0.21 2.77
C ASP A 150 -8.01 -1.36 3.40
N SER A 151 -7.76 -2.60 2.97
CA SER A 151 -8.45 -3.79 3.49
C SER A 151 -8.19 -3.99 4.98
N PHE A 152 -6.93 -3.86 5.43
CA PHE A 152 -6.58 -4.01 6.85
C PHE A 152 -7.15 -2.88 7.70
N SER A 153 -7.17 -1.65 7.17
CA SER A 153 -7.80 -0.51 7.84
C SER A 153 -9.30 -0.73 8.04
N LYS A 154 -10.00 -1.23 7.03
CA LYS A 154 -11.44 -1.56 7.11
C LYS A 154 -11.70 -2.68 8.10
N CYS A 155 -10.91 -3.76 8.07
CA CYS A 155 -11.02 -4.86 9.01
C CYS A 155 -10.77 -4.39 10.45
N GLN A 156 -9.76 -3.56 10.67
CA GLN A 156 -9.46 -3.01 11.99
C GLN A 156 -10.64 -2.19 12.54
N ALA A 157 -11.23 -1.34 11.70
CA ALA A 157 -12.40 -0.55 12.10
C ALA A 157 -13.59 -1.44 12.50
N SER A 158 -13.83 -2.53 11.75
CA SER A 158 -14.88 -3.51 12.07
C SER A 158 -14.62 -4.25 13.38
N LEU A 159 -13.39 -4.69 13.63
CA LEU A 159 -13.03 -5.34 14.90
C LEU A 159 -13.12 -4.38 16.09
N ASP A 160 -12.78 -3.10 15.91
CA ASP A 160 -12.90 -2.09 16.95
C ASP A 160 -14.37 -1.78 17.30
N GLN A 161 -15.30 -1.90 16.35
CA GLN A 161 -16.73 -1.82 16.63
C GLN A 161 -17.19 -3.02 17.46
N LEU A 162 -16.77 -4.23 17.12
CA LEU A 162 -17.05 -5.45 17.87
C LEU A 162 -16.58 -5.36 19.33
N LYS A 163 -15.39 -4.85 19.58
CA LYS A 163 -14.87 -4.66 20.95
C LYS A 163 -15.73 -3.69 21.78
N LYS A 164 -16.37 -2.71 21.14
CA LYS A 164 -17.26 -1.73 21.82
C LYS A 164 -18.62 -2.32 22.15
N SER A 165 -19.12 -3.30 21.41
CA SER A 165 -20.41 -3.94 21.63
C SER A 165 -20.48 -4.81 22.89
N LYS A 166 -19.33 -5.07 23.54
CA LYS A 166 -19.23 -5.77 24.83
C LYS A 166 -19.60 -4.90 26.05
N LYS A 167 -19.65 -3.57 25.88
CA LYS A 167 -19.98 -2.64 26.97
C LYS A 167 -21.49 -2.44 27.08
#